data_b92e6c7718ee1748cb6345c3c10570b1
#
_entry.id   b92e6c7718ee1748cb6345c3c10570b1
#
_cell.length_a   1.000
_cell.length_b   1.000
_cell.length_c   1.000
_cell.angle_alpha   90.00
_cell.angle_beta   90.00
_cell.angle_gamma   90.00
#
_symmetry.space_group_name_H-M   'P 1'
#
loop_
_entity.id
_entity.type
_entity.pdbx_description
1 polymer ?
#
loop_
_entity_poly.entity_id
_entity_poly.type
_entity_poly.pdbx_seq_one_letter_code
_entity_poly.pdbx_strand_id
1 'polypeptide(L)'
;VWDLLLALDRQLPGHFELENLLDFVDAHSYSQDQVISALEYLKHEGYLSGLILYDDQGQPYHFIIDGISRQGLDLLDSLSKEGSI
;
A
#
# COMPACT_ATOMS: atom_id res chain seq x y z
N VAL A 1 -0.10 -7.81 -3.78
CA VAL A 1 0.93 -6.96 -3.14
C VAL A 1 1.70 -6.15 -4.17
N TRP A 2 2.11 -6.77 -5.27
CA TRP A 2 2.85 -6.06 -6.31
C TRP A 2 2.01 -4.95 -6.95
N ASP A 3 0.77 -5.25 -7.29
CA ASP A 3 -0.14 -4.25 -7.87
C ASP A 3 -0.31 -3.06 -6.94
N LEU A 4 -0.40 -3.31 -5.65
CA LEU A 4 -0.53 -2.26 -4.66
C LEU A 4 0.74 -1.42 -4.58
N LEU A 5 1.91 -2.04 -4.59
CA LEU A 5 3.18 -1.33 -4.59
C LEU A 5 3.35 -0.45 -5.83
N LEU A 6 2.94 -0.96 -6.99
CA LEU A 6 2.97 -0.17 -8.23
C LEU A 6 2.05 1.04 -8.15
N ALA A 7 0.85 0.85 -7.60
CA ALA A 7 -0.10 1.95 -7.44
C ALA A 7 0.45 3.02 -6.50
N LEU A 8 1.08 2.60 -5.40
CA LEU A 8 1.72 3.50 -4.45
C LEU A 8 2.88 4.27 -5.10
N ASP A 9 3.70 3.58 -5.88
CA ASP A 9 4.82 4.20 -6.55
C ASP A 9 4.37 5.28 -7.54
N ARG A 10 3.27 5.04 -8.24
CA ARG A 10 2.70 6.02 -9.18
C ARG A 10 2.09 7.22 -8.48
N GLN A 11 1.51 7.01 -7.30
CA GLN A 11 0.88 8.08 -6.54
C GLN A 11 1.91 9.00 -5.89
N LEU A 12 3.08 8.48 -5.56
CA LEU A 12 4.13 9.23 -4.87
C LEU A 12 5.03 9.99 -5.87
N PRO A 13 5.58 11.15 -5.52
CA PRO A 13 5.42 11.83 -4.22
C PRO A 13 4.02 12.42 -4.04
N GLY A 14 3.50 12.31 -2.85
CA GLY A 14 2.15 12.72 -2.50
C GLY A 14 1.67 11.79 -1.41
N HIS A 15 0.36 11.69 -1.25
CA HIS A 15 -0.21 10.85 -0.21
C HIS A 15 -1.13 9.80 -0.83
N PHE A 16 -1.03 8.58 -0.33
CA PHE A 16 -1.99 7.54 -0.63
C PHE A 16 -2.93 7.42 0.58
N GLU A 17 -4.16 7.82 0.40
CA GLU A 17 -5.16 7.87 1.46
C GLU A 17 -6.36 6.98 1.12
N LEU A 18 -7.39 7.03 1.94
CA LEU A 18 -8.57 6.18 1.79
C LEU A 18 -9.22 6.33 0.41
N GLU A 19 -9.32 7.55 -0.10
CA GLU A 19 -9.91 7.78 -1.42
C GLU A 19 -9.14 7.04 -2.51
N ASN A 20 -7.82 7.07 -2.44
CA ASN A 20 -6.97 6.38 -3.40
C ASN A 20 -7.13 4.86 -3.27
N LEU A 21 -7.30 4.36 -2.06
CA LEU A 21 -7.55 2.94 -1.83
C LEU A 21 -8.87 2.50 -2.45
N LEU A 22 -9.93 3.31 -2.30
CA LEU A 22 -11.23 2.99 -2.86
C LEU A 22 -11.17 2.93 -4.39
N ASP A 23 -10.44 3.86 -5.00
CA ASP A 23 -10.23 3.86 -6.46
C ASP A 23 -9.46 2.61 -6.89
N PHE A 24 -8.44 2.23 -6.14
CA PHE A 24 -7.65 1.05 -6.42
C PHE A 24 -8.49 -0.23 -6.33
N VAL A 25 -9.29 -0.35 -5.28
CA VAL A 25 -10.18 -1.49 -5.07
C VAL A 25 -11.16 -1.64 -6.23
N ASP A 26 -11.75 -0.52 -6.64
CA ASP A 26 -12.72 -0.51 -7.73
C ASP A 26 -12.06 -0.90 -9.06
N ALA A 27 -10.87 -0.38 -9.32
CA ALA A 27 -10.17 -0.63 -10.57
C ALA A 27 -9.67 -2.08 -10.71
N HIS A 28 -9.34 -2.74 -9.60
CA HIS A 28 -8.72 -4.06 -9.60
C HIS A 28 -9.63 -5.17 -9.09
N SER A 29 -10.86 -4.85 -8.73
CA SER A 29 -11.84 -5.82 -8.22
C SER A 29 -11.40 -6.55 -6.95
N TYR A 30 -10.55 -5.93 -6.14
CA TYR A 30 -10.19 -6.45 -4.83
C TYR A 30 -11.21 -6.02 -3.79
N SER A 31 -11.24 -6.71 -2.65
CA SER A 31 -12.02 -6.23 -1.52
C SER A 31 -11.23 -5.18 -0.75
N GLN A 32 -11.93 -4.26 -0.10
CA GLN A 32 -11.31 -3.23 0.73
C GLN A 32 -10.48 -3.87 1.86
N ASP A 33 -11.00 -4.92 2.49
CA ASP A 33 -10.32 -5.61 3.58
C ASP A 33 -9.00 -6.23 3.11
N GLN A 34 -8.96 -6.79 1.91
CA GLN A 34 -7.74 -7.37 1.36
C GLN A 34 -6.66 -6.32 1.18
N VAL A 35 -7.03 -5.15 0.66
CA VAL A 35 -6.06 -4.08 0.42
C VAL A 35 -5.58 -3.48 1.74
N ILE A 36 -6.48 -3.28 2.69
CA ILE A 36 -6.11 -2.76 4.02
C ILE A 36 -5.16 -3.73 4.71
N SER A 37 -5.43 -5.02 4.65
CA SER A 37 -4.55 -6.03 5.25
C SER A 37 -3.16 -6.02 4.61
N ALA A 38 -3.10 -5.83 3.29
CA ALA A 38 -1.83 -5.73 2.58
C ALA A 38 -1.06 -4.47 3.00
N LEU A 39 -1.74 -3.34 3.16
CA LEU A 39 -1.12 -2.11 3.63
C LEU A 39 -0.55 -2.26 5.04
N GLU A 40 -1.33 -2.88 5.94
CA GLU A 40 -0.86 -3.14 7.29
C GLU A 40 0.38 -4.03 7.29
N TYR A 41 0.37 -5.08 6.49
CA TYR A 41 1.52 -5.98 6.36
C TYR A 41 2.75 -5.21 5.87
N LEU A 42 2.61 -4.46 4.79
CA LEU A 42 3.72 -3.71 4.21
C LEU A 42 4.28 -2.67 5.18
N LYS A 43 3.38 -2.01 5.92
CA LYS A 43 3.79 -1.04 6.92
C LYS A 43 4.53 -1.71 8.08
N HIS A 44 4.01 -2.83 8.55
CA HIS A 44 4.59 -3.58 9.67
C HIS A 44 5.99 -4.11 9.31
N GLU A 45 6.18 -4.57 8.10
CA GLU A 45 7.47 -5.09 7.63
C GLU A 45 8.46 -3.99 7.27
N GLY A 46 8.04 -2.73 7.33
CA GLY A 46 8.93 -1.60 7.07
C GLY A 46 9.08 -1.25 5.60
N TYR A 47 8.19 -1.70 4.74
CA TYR A 47 8.23 -1.37 3.32
C TYR A 47 7.60 -0.02 3.00
N LEU A 48 6.71 0.47 3.86
CA LEU A 48 6.00 1.72 3.63
C LEU A 48 6.25 2.70 4.77
N SER A 49 6.23 3.98 4.42
CA SER A 49 6.31 5.09 5.36
C SER A 49 4.95 5.74 5.46
N GLY A 50 4.55 6.12 6.67
CA GLY A 50 3.27 6.78 6.89
C GLY A 50 2.63 6.34 8.19
N LEU A 51 1.30 6.51 8.25
CA LEU A 51 0.54 6.30 9.48
C LEU A 51 -0.76 5.56 9.16
N ILE A 52 -1.12 4.62 10.00
CA ILE A 52 -2.42 3.97 9.97
C ILE A 52 -3.10 4.23 11.30
N LEU A 53 -4.32 4.75 11.26
CA LEU A 53 -5.10 5.11 12.43
C LEU A 53 -6.13 4.04 12.72
N TYR A 54 -6.24 3.65 13.99
CA TYR A 54 -7.12 2.57 14.44
C TYR A 54 -8.17 3.13 15.39
N ASP A 55 -9.36 2.54 15.37
CA ASP A 55 -10.43 2.89 16.30
C ASP A 55 -10.25 2.16 17.64
N ASP A 56 -11.22 2.34 18.55
CA ASP A 56 -11.17 1.74 19.87
C ASP A 56 -11.20 0.21 19.85
N GLN A 57 -11.66 -0.38 18.75
CA GLN A 57 -11.74 -1.83 18.58
C GLN A 57 -10.53 -2.39 17.83
N GLY A 58 -9.55 -1.56 17.53
CA GLY A 58 -8.37 -1.99 16.82
C GLY A 58 -8.55 -2.14 15.32
N GLN A 59 -9.64 -1.62 14.76
CA GLN A 59 -9.88 -1.66 13.32
C GLN A 59 -9.32 -0.42 12.65
N PRO A 60 -8.60 -0.56 11.53
CA PRO A 60 -8.10 0.61 10.81
C PRO A 60 -9.27 1.38 10.18
N TYR A 61 -9.33 2.68 10.42
CA TYR A 61 -10.38 3.52 9.86
C TYR A 61 -9.83 4.59 8.93
N HIS A 62 -8.54 4.86 8.97
CA HIS A 62 -7.90 5.83 8.10
C HIS A 62 -6.41 5.55 8.01
N PHE A 63 -5.82 5.92 6.89
CA PHE A 63 -4.38 5.81 6.73
C PHE A 63 -3.86 6.91 5.80
N ILE A 64 -2.59 7.25 5.99
CA ILE A 64 -1.88 8.20 5.14
C ILE A 64 -0.52 7.55 4.85
N ILE A 65 -0.30 7.14 3.63
CA ILE A 65 0.97 6.57 3.19
C ILE A 65 1.69 7.65 2.39
N ASP A 66 2.83 8.08 2.87
CA ASP A 66 3.56 9.22 2.28
C ASP A 66 4.85 8.82 1.58
N GLY A 67 5.22 7.56 1.62
CA GLY A 67 6.41 7.10 0.92
C GLY A 67 6.56 5.60 0.93
N ILE A 68 7.45 5.11 0.07
CA ILE A 68 7.90 3.73 0.06
C ILE A 68 9.32 3.74 0.61
N SER A 69 9.60 2.91 1.62
CA SER A 69 10.92 2.83 2.20
C SER A 69 11.91 2.23 1.19
N ARG A 70 13.20 2.33 1.50
CA ARG A 70 14.23 1.71 0.66
C ARG A 70 14.00 0.22 0.50
N GLN A 71 13.59 -0.45 1.58
CA GLN A 71 13.25 -1.88 1.53
C GLN A 71 12.06 -2.13 0.60
N GLY A 72 11.07 -1.26 0.63
CA GLY A 72 9.92 -1.36 -0.26
C GLY A 72 10.29 -1.16 -1.71
N LEU A 73 11.17 -0.21 -2.01
CA LEU A 73 11.66 0.02 -3.36
C LEU A 73 12.48 -1.18 -3.85
N ASP A 74 13.29 -1.77 -3.00
CA ASP A 74 14.07 -2.95 -3.34
C ASP A 74 13.14 -4.14 -3.64
N LEU A 75 12.08 -4.30 -2.86
CA LEU A 75 11.08 -5.33 -3.11
C LEU A 75 10.38 -5.11 -4.46
N LEU A 76 9.98 -3.89 -4.73
CA LEU A 76 9.32 -3.54 -5.98
C LEU A 76 10.22 -3.83 -7.18
N ASP A 77 11.48 -3.48 -7.09
CA ASP A 77 12.46 -3.73 -8.13
C ASP A 77 12.64 -5.24 -8.38
N SER A 78 12.71 -6.00 -7.30
CA SER A 78 12.84 -7.46 -7.38
C SER A 78 11.63 -8.09 -8.06
N LEU A 79 10.42 -7.68 -7.67
CA LEU A 79 9.19 -8.18 -8.29
C LEU A 79 9.09 -7.79 -9.75
N SER A 80 9.54 -6.58 -10.09
CA SER A 80 9.53 -6.11 -11.47
C SER A 80 10.46 -6.95 -12.34
N LYS A 81 11.62 -7.33 -11.83
CA LYS A 81 12.56 -8.18 -12.55
C LYS A 81 11.98 -9.57 -12.80
N GLU A 82 11.31 -10.13 -11.80
CA GLU A 82 10.66 -11.43 -11.95
C GLU A 82 9.53 -11.36 -12.98
N GLY A 83 8.80 -10.27 -12.98
CA GLY A 83 7.67 -10.09 -13.89
C GLY A 83 8.06 -9.81 -15.32
N SER A 84 9.33 -9.52 -15.60
CA SER A 84 9.79 -9.16 -16.94
C SER A 84 10.32 -10.34 -17.75
N ILE A 85 10.25 -11.53 -17.21
CA ILE A 85 10.73 -12.74 -17.90
C ILE A 85 9.68 -13.32 -18.86
#